data_19d8242d6984c45af9bc8fa7c92c36da
#
_entry.id   19d8242d6984c45af9bc8fa7c92c36da
#
_cell.length_a   1.000
_cell.length_b   1.000
_cell.length_c   1.000
_cell.angle_alpha   90.00
_cell.angle_beta   90.00
_cell.angle_gamma   90.00
#
_symmetry.space_group_name_H-M   'P 1'
#
loop_
_entity.id
_entity.type
_entity.pdbx_description
1 polymer ?
#
loop_
_entity_poly.entity_id
_entity_poly.type
_entity_poly.pdbx_seq_one_letter_code
_entity_poly.pdbx_strand_id
1 'polypeptide(L)'
;MKQKLFIIVSTIVCVLTLGCSGNGGTGQGSGPDSIYTWENIRQLMMEEPERALGMVDTAEMRGLADVNYANQMRAIIYFSSPKVEDLDKATELCQGILDNKNPEADSLRKQKIIGLLVHINMKNPERYHDAVRYAVKAAEMAHRAGRLLDEAELYCDAGYVMEKVQQGSGIDYMNRGLNIYREAARDSIQPLPVLSSNLGQMARILAGQENYAASIPLLEERLQVIRRIDKEYTTAPVGWTDQQLAYTYTVLAYSQHMTGDKEGARRSAAAFERTQAAQHPDQQSDIMNYYALSGNAERIQQIYNRLEPYYREKEDTISRSYASLLYMYAMGLDNISRGHEAYKTMYRYFVINDSLTQREHQVETLKYAQQMKTQEKELQLKDEEAKTTVYRILALALVVILLVIITALWRLAIAHRRVLIKNRELYEIIQLEQEREESNIERIAGQPEKERTPNERLFLRLVELMKKQQPYIDAELNRDTLAQMLGTNHRYVDDAIRECSDSQSTNTFINSYRVDHAARLLTETEDPIALIAEMSGFANRTTFNEQFRSRYKMTPSEYRQAAKA
;
A
#
# COMPACT_ATOMS: atom_id res chain seq x y z
N MET A 1 -34.78 19.51 -3.50
CA MET A 1 -33.47 18.84 -3.45
C MET A 1 -33.60 17.32 -3.64
N LYS A 2 -34.46 16.59 -2.93
CA LYS A 2 -34.67 15.12 -3.11
C LYS A 2 -35.07 14.72 -4.54
N GLN A 3 -35.94 15.47 -5.24
CA GLN A 3 -36.35 15.15 -6.62
C GLN A 3 -35.25 15.43 -7.67
N LYS A 4 -34.42 16.50 -7.48
CA LYS A 4 -33.27 16.75 -8.38
C LYS A 4 -32.17 15.70 -8.20
N LEU A 5 -31.96 15.21 -6.97
CA LEU A 5 -31.05 14.09 -6.69
C LEU A 5 -31.61 12.77 -7.27
N PHE A 6 -32.93 12.55 -7.19
CA PHE A 6 -33.59 11.37 -7.74
C PHE A 6 -33.44 11.25 -9.26
N ILE A 7 -33.53 12.36 -10.02
CA ILE A 7 -33.33 12.36 -11.48
C ILE A 7 -31.89 12.05 -11.84
N ILE A 8 -30.91 12.62 -11.14
CA ILE A 8 -29.49 12.36 -11.37
C ILE A 8 -29.14 10.91 -10.99
N VAL A 9 -29.59 10.45 -9.82
CA VAL A 9 -29.37 9.08 -9.36
C VAL A 9 -30.15 8.07 -10.21
N SER A 10 -31.35 8.40 -10.69
CA SER A 10 -32.14 7.54 -11.58
C SER A 10 -31.46 7.36 -12.93
N THR A 11 -30.82 8.41 -13.49
CA THR A 11 -30.06 8.30 -14.75
C THR A 11 -28.80 7.46 -14.53
N ILE A 12 -28.05 7.72 -13.48
CA ILE A 12 -26.84 6.98 -13.12
C ILE A 12 -27.15 5.52 -12.82
N VAL A 13 -28.22 5.24 -12.08
CA VAL A 13 -28.64 3.88 -11.73
C VAL A 13 -29.20 3.14 -12.96
N CYS A 14 -29.89 3.80 -13.87
CA CYS A 14 -30.33 3.18 -15.13
C CYS A 14 -29.16 2.76 -16.01
N VAL A 15 -28.12 3.59 -16.12
CA VAL A 15 -26.94 3.28 -16.94
C VAL A 15 -26.09 2.16 -16.32
N LEU A 16 -25.92 2.17 -15.00
CA LEU A 16 -25.23 1.09 -14.29
C LEU A 16 -25.98 -0.27 -14.32
N THR A 17 -27.30 -0.27 -14.55
CA THR A 17 -28.11 -1.50 -14.56
C THR A 17 -28.37 -2.08 -15.95
N LEU A 18 -28.33 -1.28 -17.04
CA LEU A 18 -28.53 -1.77 -18.41
C LEU A 18 -27.45 -2.76 -18.88
N GLY A 19 -26.39 -2.95 -18.15
CA GLY A 19 -25.33 -3.91 -18.44
C GLY A 19 -25.28 -5.16 -17.53
N CYS A 20 -26.30 -5.44 -16.72
CA CYS A 20 -26.34 -6.65 -15.87
C CYS A 20 -26.85 -7.93 -16.58
N SER A 21 -26.89 -7.97 -17.90
CA SER A 21 -27.18 -9.18 -18.69
C SER A 21 -25.93 -10.01 -18.98
N GLY A 22 -25.04 -10.18 -17.99
CA GLY A 22 -23.93 -11.12 -18.04
C GLY A 22 -24.12 -12.15 -16.94
N ASN A 23 -24.41 -13.36 -17.31
CA ASN A 23 -24.44 -14.68 -16.66
C ASN A 23 -24.05 -14.76 -15.15
N GLY A 24 -24.66 -13.95 -14.32
CA GLY A 24 -24.70 -14.14 -12.86
C GLY A 24 -26.14 -14.44 -12.49
N GLY A 25 -26.51 -15.70 -12.40
CA GLY A 25 -27.69 -16.25 -11.79
C GLY A 25 -29.00 -15.47 -11.96
N THR A 26 -29.55 -15.37 -13.19
CA THR A 26 -30.96 -15.03 -13.37
C THR A 26 -31.80 -16.26 -13.05
N GLY A 27 -31.86 -16.61 -11.77
CA GLY A 27 -32.89 -17.46 -11.26
C GLY A 27 -34.20 -16.67 -11.21
N GLN A 28 -35.01 -16.73 -12.25
CA GLN A 28 -36.48 -16.60 -12.11
C GLN A 28 -36.96 -17.82 -11.28
N GLY A 29 -36.58 -17.86 -10.02
CA GLY A 29 -37.04 -18.84 -9.06
C GLY A 29 -38.13 -18.19 -8.21
N SER A 30 -39.31 -18.73 -8.24
CA SER A 30 -40.40 -18.46 -7.28
C SER A 30 -40.05 -19.06 -5.89
N GLY A 31 -38.87 -18.76 -5.34
CA GLY A 31 -38.39 -19.26 -4.05
C GLY A 31 -38.02 -18.14 -3.08
N PRO A 32 -37.75 -18.45 -1.81
CA PRO A 32 -37.41 -17.46 -0.77
C PRO A 32 -36.18 -16.62 -1.08
N ASP A 33 -35.35 -16.99 -2.04
CA ASP A 33 -34.16 -16.26 -2.46
C ASP A 33 -34.46 -15.17 -3.52
N SER A 34 -35.68 -15.16 -4.11
CA SER A 34 -36.09 -14.16 -5.09
C SER A 34 -36.18 -12.72 -4.53
N ILE A 35 -36.18 -12.55 -3.21
CA ILE A 35 -36.18 -11.24 -2.55
C ILE A 35 -34.81 -10.54 -2.59
N TYR A 36 -33.71 -11.28 -2.72
CA TYR A 36 -32.34 -10.74 -2.70
C TYR A 36 -31.83 -10.33 -4.09
N THR A 37 -32.74 -9.98 -5.00
CA THR A 37 -32.35 -9.47 -6.31
C THR A 37 -31.90 -8.02 -6.24
N TRP A 38 -31.00 -7.61 -7.16
CA TRP A 38 -30.57 -6.21 -7.24
C TRP A 38 -31.76 -5.25 -7.42
N GLU A 39 -32.77 -5.64 -8.14
CA GLU A 39 -33.97 -4.80 -8.35
C GLU A 39 -34.67 -4.47 -7.02
N ASN A 40 -34.84 -5.47 -6.15
CA ASN A 40 -35.47 -5.28 -4.84
C ASN A 40 -34.56 -4.45 -3.90
N ILE A 41 -33.24 -4.72 -3.93
CA ILE A 41 -32.25 -3.97 -3.15
C ILE A 41 -32.22 -2.51 -3.57
N ARG A 42 -32.26 -2.26 -4.90
CA ARG A 42 -32.26 -0.92 -5.49
C ARG A 42 -33.48 -0.08 -5.06
N GLN A 43 -34.64 -0.69 -4.96
CA GLN A 43 -35.84 0.02 -4.51
C GLN A 43 -35.70 0.53 -3.07
N LEU A 44 -35.01 -0.22 -2.21
CA LEU A 44 -34.82 0.10 -0.80
C LEU A 44 -33.65 1.07 -0.54
N MET A 45 -32.64 1.12 -1.42
CA MET A 45 -31.40 1.82 -1.13
C MET A 45 -31.55 3.33 -0.84
N MET A 46 -32.63 3.97 -1.32
CA MET A 46 -32.89 5.39 -1.10
C MET A 46 -33.69 5.68 0.16
N GLU A 47 -34.56 4.76 0.55
CA GLU A 47 -35.48 4.92 1.69
C GLU A 47 -34.96 4.23 2.95
N GLU A 48 -34.43 3.01 2.78
CA GLU A 48 -33.93 2.15 3.87
C GLU A 48 -32.53 1.62 3.56
N PRO A 49 -31.47 2.47 3.46
CA PRO A 49 -30.14 2.05 3.03
C PRO A 49 -29.50 0.96 3.91
N GLU A 50 -29.72 0.99 5.22
CA GLU A 50 -29.22 -0.03 6.15
C GLU A 50 -29.84 -1.41 5.87
N ARG A 51 -31.13 -1.42 5.53
CA ARG A 51 -31.83 -2.66 5.15
C ARG A 51 -31.33 -3.17 3.80
N ALA A 52 -31.10 -2.27 2.84
CA ALA A 52 -30.52 -2.62 1.55
C ALA A 52 -29.12 -3.24 1.72
N LEU A 53 -28.26 -2.68 2.59
CA LEU A 53 -26.95 -3.26 2.93
C LEU A 53 -27.08 -4.66 3.54
N GLY A 54 -27.99 -4.84 4.50
CA GLY A 54 -28.26 -6.15 5.12
C GLY A 54 -28.74 -7.22 4.11
N MET A 55 -29.49 -6.80 3.08
CA MET A 55 -29.88 -7.69 1.99
C MET A 55 -28.69 -8.10 1.10
N VAL A 56 -27.75 -7.18 0.82
CA VAL A 56 -26.51 -7.48 0.10
C VAL A 56 -25.66 -8.47 0.89
N ASP A 57 -25.51 -8.26 2.20
CA ASP A 57 -24.74 -9.15 3.08
C ASP A 57 -25.35 -10.56 3.12
N THR A 58 -26.68 -10.63 3.15
CA THR A 58 -27.39 -11.92 3.13
C THR A 58 -27.24 -12.62 1.77
N ALA A 59 -27.30 -11.87 0.66
CA ALA A 59 -27.10 -12.42 -0.68
C ALA A 59 -25.69 -13.01 -0.84
N GLU A 60 -24.67 -12.32 -0.33
CA GLU A 60 -23.28 -12.80 -0.33
C GLU A 60 -23.13 -14.06 0.54
N MET A 61 -23.61 -14.04 1.79
CA MET A 61 -23.53 -15.19 2.69
C MET A 61 -24.21 -16.45 2.14
N ARG A 62 -25.27 -16.29 1.34
CA ARG A 62 -25.97 -17.40 0.68
C ARG A 62 -25.36 -17.83 -0.66
N GLY A 63 -24.27 -17.18 -1.08
CA GLY A 63 -23.64 -17.46 -2.38
C GLY A 63 -24.46 -17.01 -3.60
N LEU A 64 -25.47 -16.14 -3.41
CA LEU A 64 -26.27 -15.56 -4.49
C LEU A 64 -25.54 -14.42 -5.21
N ALA A 65 -24.51 -13.86 -4.57
CA ALA A 65 -23.64 -12.82 -5.10
C ALA A 65 -22.18 -13.18 -4.78
N ASP A 66 -21.27 -13.03 -5.77
CA ASP A 66 -19.85 -13.07 -5.50
C ASP A 66 -19.40 -11.81 -4.73
N VAL A 67 -18.25 -11.89 -4.06
CA VAL A 67 -17.71 -10.79 -3.21
C VAL A 67 -17.55 -9.48 -3.98
N ASN A 68 -17.14 -9.52 -5.27
CA ASN A 68 -16.97 -8.33 -6.08
C ASN A 68 -18.31 -7.71 -6.46
N TYR A 69 -19.32 -8.55 -6.75
CA TYR A 69 -20.67 -8.07 -7.03
C TYR A 69 -21.33 -7.49 -5.79
N ALA A 70 -21.19 -8.14 -4.62
CA ALA A 70 -21.66 -7.64 -3.34
C ALA A 70 -21.01 -6.28 -3.00
N ASN A 71 -19.71 -6.15 -3.17
CA ASN A 71 -18.99 -4.90 -2.95
C ASN A 71 -19.39 -3.80 -3.92
N GLN A 72 -19.69 -4.13 -5.18
CA GLN A 72 -20.23 -3.17 -6.13
C GLN A 72 -21.61 -2.65 -5.67
N MET A 73 -22.50 -3.53 -5.21
CA MET A 73 -23.80 -3.12 -4.68
C MET A 73 -23.67 -2.24 -3.44
N ARG A 74 -22.80 -2.62 -2.49
CA ARG A 74 -22.50 -1.79 -1.31
C ARG A 74 -21.99 -0.41 -1.71
N ALA A 75 -21.06 -0.35 -2.67
CA ALA A 75 -20.51 0.91 -3.16
C ALA A 75 -21.60 1.82 -3.77
N ILE A 76 -22.56 1.27 -4.52
CA ILE A 76 -23.69 2.02 -5.07
C ILE A 76 -24.62 2.53 -3.95
N ILE A 77 -24.91 1.71 -2.93
CA ILE A 77 -25.73 2.11 -1.79
C ILE A 77 -25.05 3.25 -1.02
N TYR A 78 -23.76 3.13 -0.71
CA TYR A 78 -22.99 4.19 -0.05
C TYR A 78 -22.89 5.45 -0.91
N PHE A 79 -22.71 5.33 -2.23
CA PHE A 79 -22.73 6.46 -3.14
C PHE A 79 -24.07 7.20 -3.12
N SER A 80 -25.19 6.50 -2.91
CA SER A 80 -26.54 7.07 -2.86
C SER A 80 -26.82 7.80 -1.55
N SER A 81 -26.00 7.57 -0.51
CA SER A 81 -26.10 8.23 0.78
C SER A 81 -25.76 9.73 0.71
N PRO A 82 -26.42 10.58 1.49
CA PRO A 82 -26.06 11.99 1.61
C PRO A 82 -24.83 12.25 2.49
N LYS A 83 -24.31 11.23 3.20
CA LYS A 83 -23.18 11.36 4.11
C LYS A 83 -21.85 11.32 3.36
N VAL A 84 -20.95 12.23 3.69
CA VAL A 84 -19.60 12.30 3.05
C VAL A 84 -18.75 11.06 3.38
N GLU A 85 -18.85 10.56 4.61
CA GLU A 85 -18.14 9.36 5.07
C GLU A 85 -18.49 8.11 4.26
N ASP A 86 -19.70 8.02 3.74
CA ASP A 86 -20.12 6.90 2.91
C ASP A 86 -19.49 6.95 1.50
N LEU A 87 -19.10 8.13 1.02
CA LEU A 87 -18.35 8.26 -0.23
C LEU A 87 -16.94 7.67 -0.12
N ASP A 88 -16.30 7.78 1.02
CA ASP A 88 -14.99 7.17 1.26
C ASP A 88 -15.10 5.65 1.28
N LYS A 89 -16.10 5.10 1.97
CA LYS A 89 -16.40 3.66 1.94
C LYS A 89 -16.69 3.15 0.54
N ALA A 90 -17.50 3.90 -0.25
CA ALA A 90 -17.76 3.57 -1.63
C ALA A 90 -16.48 3.55 -2.48
N THR A 91 -15.56 4.50 -2.24
CA THR A 91 -14.27 4.58 -2.92
C THR A 91 -13.39 3.36 -2.58
N GLU A 92 -13.27 3.02 -1.29
CA GLU A 92 -12.48 1.86 -0.84
C GLU A 92 -12.99 0.54 -1.44
N LEU A 93 -14.31 0.33 -1.45
CA LEU A 93 -14.91 -0.85 -2.06
C LEU A 93 -14.62 -0.93 -3.57
N CYS A 94 -14.74 0.19 -4.28
CA CYS A 94 -14.40 0.25 -5.70
C CYS A 94 -12.93 -0.05 -5.95
N GLN A 95 -12.01 0.48 -5.17
CA GLN A 95 -10.58 0.22 -5.27
C GLN A 95 -10.27 -1.25 -4.99
N GLY A 96 -10.85 -1.84 -3.94
CA GLY A 96 -10.70 -3.26 -3.62
C GLY A 96 -11.14 -4.19 -4.75
N ILE A 97 -12.21 -3.83 -5.50
CA ILE A 97 -12.63 -4.58 -6.69
C ILE A 97 -11.61 -4.45 -7.83
N LEU A 98 -11.02 -3.27 -8.02
CA LEU A 98 -10.04 -3.02 -9.09
C LEU A 98 -8.69 -3.71 -8.82
N ASP A 99 -8.31 -3.85 -7.55
CA ASP A 99 -7.05 -4.48 -7.13
C ASP A 99 -7.11 -6.02 -7.16
N ASN A 100 -8.31 -6.60 -7.26
CA ASN A 100 -8.49 -8.04 -7.33
C ASN A 100 -7.97 -8.61 -8.65
N LYS A 101 -6.98 -9.51 -8.58
CA LYS A 101 -6.15 -9.98 -9.71
C LYS A 101 -6.81 -11.01 -10.65
N ASN A 102 -8.12 -11.18 -10.65
CA ASN A 102 -8.76 -12.13 -11.57
C ASN A 102 -9.01 -11.48 -12.95
N PRO A 103 -8.21 -11.81 -14.01
CA PRO A 103 -8.12 -10.98 -15.21
C PRO A 103 -9.26 -11.14 -16.22
N GLU A 104 -9.94 -12.28 -16.29
CA GLU A 104 -10.74 -12.63 -17.47
C GLU A 104 -12.25 -12.39 -17.35
N ALA A 105 -12.81 -12.35 -16.17
CA ALA A 105 -14.26 -12.15 -16.05
C ALA A 105 -14.70 -10.67 -16.10
N ASP A 106 -13.79 -9.68 -16.28
CA ASP A 106 -13.97 -8.41 -15.59
C ASP A 106 -13.65 -7.11 -16.31
N SER A 107 -13.39 -7.10 -17.60
CA SER A 107 -13.15 -5.83 -18.33
C SER A 107 -14.38 -4.91 -18.27
N LEU A 108 -15.59 -5.47 -18.39
CA LEU A 108 -16.83 -4.73 -18.27
C LEU A 108 -17.09 -4.26 -16.83
N ARG A 109 -16.88 -5.13 -15.84
CA ARG A 109 -17.04 -4.77 -14.43
C ARG A 109 -16.02 -3.70 -14.01
N LYS A 110 -14.76 -3.85 -14.40
CA LYS A 110 -13.71 -2.83 -14.15
C LYS A 110 -14.10 -1.47 -14.72
N GLN A 111 -14.60 -1.42 -15.96
CA GLN A 111 -15.06 -0.17 -16.54
C GLN A 111 -16.23 0.43 -15.75
N LYS A 112 -17.23 -0.37 -15.36
CA LYS A 112 -18.36 0.10 -14.55
C LYS A 112 -17.93 0.63 -13.18
N ILE A 113 -16.98 -0.05 -12.53
CA ILE A 113 -16.41 0.40 -11.26
C ILE A 113 -15.64 1.72 -11.44
N ILE A 114 -14.87 1.86 -12.52
CA ILE A 114 -14.21 3.13 -12.83
C ILE A 114 -15.24 4.22 -13.10
N GLY A 115 -16.32 3.94 -13.82
CA GLY A 115 -17.45 4.87 -14.02
C GLY A 115 -18.09 5.28 -12.69
N LEU A 116 -18.31 4.35 -11.77
CA LEU A 116 -18.80 4.67 -10.42
C LEU A 116 -17.83 5.57 -9.66
N LEU A 117 -16.52 5.32 -9.75
CA LEU A 117 -15.49 6.21 -9.19
C LEU A 117 -15.53 7.61 -9.79
N VAL A 118 -15.84 7.77 -11.08
CA VAL A 118 -16.05 9.09 -11.67
C VAL A 118 -17.14 9.84 -10.91
N HIS A 119 -18.33 9.22 -10.78
CA HIS A 119 -19.47 9.84 -10.13
C HIS A 119 -19.26 10.09 -8.63
N ILE A 120 -18.55 9.20 -7.92
CA ILE A 120 -18.18 9.41 -6.53
C ILE A 120 -17.29 10.66 -6.39
N ASN A 121 -16.27 10.76 -7.25
CA ASN A 121 -15.33 11.88 -7.21
C ASN A 121 -15.97 13.19 -7.70
N MET A 122 -16.98 13.14 -8.57
CA MET A 122 -17.76 14.32 -8.98
C MET A 122 -18.56 14.96 -7.84
N LYS A 123 -18.84 14.25 -6.76
CA LYS A 123 -19.51 14.81 -5.58
C LYS A 123 -18.60 15.65 -4.68
N ASN A 124 -17.28 15.52 -4.82
CA ASN A 124 -16.31 16.26 -4.02
C ASN A 124 -15.42 17.13 -4.93
N PRO A 125 -15.49 18.49 -4.84
CA PRO A 125 -14.67 19.38 -5.65
C PRO A 125 -13.16 19.10 -5.59
N GLU A 126 -12.65 18.68 -4.44
CA GLU A 126 -11.23 18.35 -4.26
C GLU A 126 -10.77 17.16 -5.08
N ARG A 127 -11.72 16.29 -5.49
CA ARG A 127 -11.47 15.07 -6.25
C ARG A 127 -11.81 15.20 -7.74
N TYR A 128 -12.07 16.41 -8.23
CA TYR A 128 -12.41 16.62 -9.65
C TYR A 128 -11.30 16.16 -10.59
N HIS A 129 -10.02 16.32 -10.23
CA HIS A 129 -8.91 15.80 -11.01
C HIS A 129 -8.95 14.27 -11.16
N ASP A 130 -9.28 13.58 -10.06
CA ASP A 130 -9.44 12.12 -10.08
C ASP A 130 -10.66 11.71 -10.93
N ALA A 131 -11.77 12.43 -10.82
CA ALA A 131 -12.96 12.19 -11.65
C ALA A 131 -12.63 12.27 -13.14
N VAL A 132 -11.93 13.32 -13.58
CA VAL A 132 -11.49 13.49 -14.97
C VAL A 132 -10.57 12.35 -15.41
N ARG A 133 -9.56 12.03 -14.59
CA ARG A 133 -8.60 10.95 -14.89
C ARG A 133 -9.31 9.60 -15.07
N TYR A 134 -10.23 9.26 -14.17
CA TYR A 134 -11.00 8.03 -14.25
C TYR A 134 -11.94 8.03 -15.45
N ALA A 135 -12.62 9.15 -15.74
CA ALA A 135 -13.53 9.26 -16.87
C ALA A 135 -12.82 9.04 -18.21
N VAL A 136 -11.68 9.71 -18.42
CA VAL A 136 -10.88 9.56 -19.65
C VAL A 136 -10.37 8.11 -19.79
N LYS A 137 -9.82 7.53 -18.69
CA LYS A 137 -9.36 6.14 -18.71
C LYS A 137 -10.49 5.15 -19.02
N ALA A 138 -11.65 5.33 -18.41
CA ALA A 138 -12.80 4.47 -18.66
C ALA A 138 -13.35 4.64 -20.09
N ALA A 139 -13.36 5.87 -20.63
CA ALA A 139 -13.75 6.14 -22.02
C ALA A 139 -12.83 5.41 -23.01
N GLU A 140 -11.52 5.43 -22.81
CA GLU A 140 -10.58 4.66 -23.63
C GLU A 140 -10.83 3.14 -23.54
N MET A 141 -11.15 2.62 -22.35
CA MET A 141 -11.48 1.20 -22.18
C MET A 141 -12.79 0.85 -22.90
N ALA A 142 -13.80 1.73 -22.85
CA ALA A 142 -15.08 1.58 -23.55
C ALA A 142 -14.87 1.58 -25.07
N HIS A 143 -14.07 2.53 -25.57
CA HIS A 143 -13.68 2.63 -26.97
C HIS A 143 -13.05 1.34 -27.50
N ARG A 144 -12.01 0.82 -26.82
CA ARG A 144 -11.33 -0.45 -27.18
C ARG A 144 -12.24 -1.65 -27.15
N ALA A 145 -13.28 -1.61 -26.33
CA ALA A 145 -14.28 -2.67 -26.22
C ALA A 145 -15.48 -2.50 -27.18
N GLY A 146 -15.50 -1.46 -28.02
CA GLY A 146 -16.58 -1.16 -28.93
C GLY A 146 -17.89 -0.71 -28.28
N ARG A 147 -17.83 -0.26 -26.99
CA ARG A 147 -19.00 0.16 -26.22
C ARG A 147 -19.23 1.67 -26.36
N LEU A 148 -19.79 2.07 -27.46
CA LEU A 148 -19.91 3.47 -27.87
C LEU A 148 -20.73 4.32 -26.89
N LEU A 149 -21.83 3.80 -26.34
CA LEU A 149 -22.68 4.58 -25.43
C LEU A 149 -21.99 4.83 -24.06
N ASP A 150 -21.23 3.84 -23.54
CA ASP A 150 -20.44 4.02 -22.34
C ASP A 150 -19.29 5.03 -22.56
N GLU A 151 -18.65 4.97 -23.73
CA GLU A 151 -17.63 5.95 -24.15
C GLU A 151 -18.19 7.37 -24.18
N ALA A 152 -19.39 7.54 -24.79
CA ALA A 152 -20.05 8.83 -24.89
C ALA A 152 -20.40 9.44 -23.53
N GLU A 153 -20.91 8.62 -22.60
CA GLU A 153 -21.25 9.04 -21.25
C GLU A 153 -20.01 9.55 -20.52
N LEU A 154 -18.95 8.76 -20.54
CA LEU A 154 -17.70 9.09 -19.86
C LEU A 154 -17.01 10.35 -20.41
N TYR A 155 -17.12 10.60 -21.73
CA TYR A 155 -16.67 11.87 -22.31
C TYR A 155 -17.54 13.05 -21.86
N CYS A 156 -18.85 12.89 -21.79
CA CYS A 156 -19.73 13.93 -21.27
C CYS A 156 -19.44 14.23 -19.80
N ASP A 157 -19.24 13.20 -18.97
CA ASP A 157 -18.88 13.35 -17.56
C ASP A 157 -17.52 14.05 -17.37
N ALA A 158 -16.49 13.61 -18.10
CA ALA A 158 -15.19 14.25 -18.09
C ALA A 158 -15.29 15.73 -18.42
N GLY A 159 -16.00 16.06 -19.51
CA GLY A 159 -16.20 17.43 -19.96
C GLY A 159 -16.97 18.27 -18.93
N TYR A 160 -18.01 17.71 -18.32
CA TYR A 160 -18.76 18.41 -17.27
C TYR A 160 -17.90 18.74 -16.06
N VAL A 161 -17.08 17.79 -15.58
CA VAL A 161 -16.19 18.02 -14.44
C VAL A 161 -15.10 19.04 -14.78
N MET A 162 -14.52 18.94 -15.99
CA MET A 162 -13.53 19.92 -16.46
C MET A 162 -14.09 21.35 -16.45
N GLU A 163 -15.34 21.53 -16.88
CA GLU A 163 -16.02 22.84 -16.83
C GLU A 163 -16.23 23.35 -15.40
N LYS A 164 -16.31 22.47 -14.40
CA LYS A 164 -16.36 22.85 -12.98
C LYS A 164 -15.00 23.29 -12.43
N VAL A 165 -13.91 22.76 -12.98
CA VAL A 165 -12.54 23.12 -12.58
C VAL A 165 -12.08 24.39 -13.29
N GLN A 166 -12.28 24.45 -14.61
CA GLN A 166 -11.86 25.56 -15.46
C GLN A 166 -12.82 25.74 -16.61
N GLN A 167 -13.42 26.91 -16.67
CA GLN A 167 -14.37 27.30 -17.71
C GLN A 167 -13.76 27.15 -19.11
N GLY A 168 -14.51 26.55 -20.04
CA GLY A 168 -14.11 26.34 -21.43
C GLY A 168 -13.24 25.10 -21.68
N SER A 169 -12.73 24.43 -20.63
CA SER A 169 -11.80 23.31 -20.79
C SER A 169 -12.48 21.98 -21.16
N GLY A 170 -13.75 21.82 -20.86
CA GLY A 170 -14.49 20.57 -21.03
C GLY A 170 -15.39 20.47 -22.26
N ILE A 171 -15.61 21.58 -22.96
CA ILE A 171 -16.56 21.67 -24.09
C ILE A 171 -16.25 20.66 -25.19
N ASP A 172 -14.96 20.46 -25.53
CA ASP A 172 -14.57 19.50 -26.58
C ASP A 172 -14.88 18.04 -26.17
N TYR A 173 -14.70 17.70 -24.92
CA TYR A 173 -15.05 16.37 -24.40
C TYR A 173 -16.56 16.13 -24.44
N MET A 174 -17.35 17.11 -24.01
CA MET A 174 -18.82 17.03 -24.13
C MET A 174 -19.27 16.89 -25.59
N ASN A 175 -18.67 17.64 -26.50
CA ASN A 175 -18.97 17.53 -27.94
C ASN A 175 -18.64 16.14 -28.49
N ARG A 176 -17.53 15.52 -28.08
CA ARG A 176 -17.22 14.14 -28.49
C ARG A 176 -18.31 13.17 -28.05
N GLY A 177 -18.68 13.21 -26.76
CA GLY A 177 -19.76 12.38 -26.22
C GLY A 177 -21.10 12.60 -26.96
N LEU A 178 -21.50 13.88 -27.14
CA LEU A 178 -22.72 14.23 -27.86
C LEU A 178 -22.72 13.71 -29.31
N ASN A 179 -21.59 13.77 -30.02
CA ASN A 179 -21.50 13.27 -31.38
C ASN A 179 -21.70 11.75 -31.45
N ILE A 180 -21.13 10.99 -30.51
CA ILE A 180 -21.36 9.54 -30.44
C ILE A 180 -22.85 9.25 -30.17
N TYR A 181 -23.47 9.97 -29.23
CA TYR A 181 -24.92 9.82 -28.98
C TYR A 181 -25.79 10.18 -30.19
N ARG A 182 -25.45 11.24 -30.94
CA ARG A 182 -26.16 11.62 -32.17
C ARG A 182 -26.09 10.52 -33.20
N GLU A 183 -24.92 9.94 -33.45
CA GLU A 183 -24.74 8.82 -34.38
C GLU A 183 -25.57 7.60 -33.94
N ALA A 184 -25.44 7.20 -32.68
CA ALA A 184 -26.18 6.06 -32.14
C ALA A 184 -27.72 6.28 -32.15
N ALA A 185 -28.16 7.53 -32.00
CA ALA A 185 -29.57 7.89 -32.01
C ALA A 185 -30.20 7.84 -33.41
N ARG A 186 -29.42 7.69 -34.51
CA ARG A 186 -29.96 7.51 -35.85
C ARG A 186 -30.70 6.18 -35.98
N ASP A 187 -30.12 5.12 -35.43
CA ASP A 187 -30.58 3.75 -35.59
C ASP A 187 -31.30 3.17 -34.36
N SER A 188 -31.29 3.89 -33.25
CA SER A 188 -31.84 3.43 -31.97
C SER A 188 -32.51 4.57 -31.20
N ILE A 189 -33.56 4.22 -30.44
CA ILE A 189 -34.20 5.15 -29.51
C ILE A 189 -33.52 5.17 -28.11
N GLN A 190 -32.73 4.15 -27.78
CA GLN A 190 -32.08 4.01 -26.48
C GLN A 190 -31.22 5.21 -26.06
N PRO A 191 -30.41 5.83 -26.94
CA PRO A 191 -29.57 6.96 -26.55
C PRO A 191 -30.34 8.27 -26.34
N LEU A 192 -31.57 8.39 -26.82
CA LEU A 192 -32.32 9.67 -26.86
C LEU A 192 -32.49 10.33 -25.48
N PRO A 193 -32.86 9.62 -24.37
CA PRO A 193 -32.99 10.25 -23.05
C PRO A 193 -31.67 10.85 -22.54
N VAL A 194 -30.58 10.12 -22.75
CA VAL A 194 -29.22 10.55 -22.29
C VAL A 194 -28.72 11.70 -23.19
N LEU A 195 -28.93 11.62 -24.51
CA LEU A 195 -28.65 12.71 -25.44
C LEU A 195 -29.39 13.98 -25.04
N SER A 196 -30.72 13.90 -24.79
CA SER A 196 -31.52 15.04 -24.31
C SER A 196 -30.96 15.64 -23.02
N SER A 197 -30.56 14.81 -22.05
CA SER A 197 -29.99 15.28 -20.78
C SER A 197 -28.69 16.03 -21.01
N ASN A 198 -27.76 15.46 -21.77
CA ASN A 198 -26.45 16.07 -22.02
C ASN A 198 -26.52 17.32 -22.89
N LEU A 199 -27.41 17.39 -23.86
CA LEU A 199 -27.71 18.62 -24.62
C LEU A 199 -28.17 19.76 -23.68
N GLY A 200 -29.12 19.46 -22.80
CA GLY A 200 -29.59 20.43 -21.79
C GLY A 200 -28.52 20.87 -20.80
N GLN A 201 -27.65 19.97 -20.40
CA GLN A 201 -26.56 20.27 -19.51
C GLN A 201 -25.51 21.17 -20.16
N MET A 202 -25.10 20.85 -21.38
CA MET A 202 -24.14 21.65 -22.13
C MET A 202 -24.69 23.04 -22.47
N ALA A 203 -25.96 23.11 -22.91
CA ALA A 203 -26.61 24.38 -23.17
C ALA A 203 -26.66 25.29 -21.94
N ARG A 204 -26.95 24.74 -20.77
CA ARG A 204 -26.94 25.49 -19.51
C ARG A 204 -25.53 25.98 -19.09
N ILE A 205 -24.50 25.15 -19.29
CA ILE A 205 -23.12 25.57 -19.08
C ILE A 205 -22.80 26.78 -19.95
N LEU A 206 -23.06 26.68 -21.25
CA LEU A 206 -22.79 27.76 -22.19
C LEU A 206 -23.59 29.05 -21.85
N ALA A 207 -24.88 28.91 -21.49
CA ALA A 207 -25.67 30.04 -21.05
C ALA A 207 -25.16 30.68 -19.77
N GLY A 208 -24.68 29.88 -18.81
CA GLY A 208 -24.02 30.35 -17.58
C GLY A 208 -22.68 31.03 -17.82
N GLN A 209 -22.04 30.76 -18.96
CA GLN A 209 -20.83 31.42 -19.45
C GLN A 209 -21.13 32.62 -20.38
N GLU A 210 -22.38 33.06 -20.40
CA GLU A 210 -22.89 34.13 -21.29
C GLU A 210 -22.73 33.82 -22.79
N ASN A 211 -22.42 32.58 -23.16
CA ASN A 211 -22.35 32.13 -24.55
C ASN A 211 -23.74 31.65 -25.04
N TYR A 212 -24.68 32.57 -25.02
CA TYR A 212 -26.08 32.30 -25.38
C TYR A 212 -26.24 31.85 -26.83
N ALA A 213 -25.45 32.42 -27.73
CA ALA A 213 -25.49 32.06 -29.15
C ALA A 213 -25.18 30.58 -29.42
N ALA A 214 -24.23 29.99 -28.66
CA ALA A 214 -23.89 28.57 -28.75
C ALA A 214 -24.89 27.67 -27.99
N SER A 215 -25.57 28.20 -26.98
CA SER A 215 -26.58 27.46 -26.20
C SER A 215 -27.88 27.20 -27.01
N ILE A 216 -28.33 28.17 -27.82
CA ILE A 216 -29.61 28.10 -28.58
C ILE A 216 -29.71 26.86 -29.46
N PRO A 217 -28.76 26.55 -30.37
CA PRO A 217 -28.87 25.39 -31.24
C PRO A 217 -28.95 24.06 -30.51
N LEU A 218 -28.27 23.93 -29.34
CA LEU A 218 -28.35 22.73 -28.52
C LEU A 218 -29.75 22.57 -27.89
N LEU A 219 -30.36 23.67 -27.46
CA LEU A 219 -31.73 23.64 -26.91
C LEU A 219 -32.76 23.34 -28.00
N GLU A 220 -32.59 23.84 -29.21
CA GLU A 220 -33.46 23.53 -30.34
C GLU A 220 -33.33 22.04 -30.74
N GLU A 221 -32.12 21.52 -30.83
CA GLU A 221 -31.87 20.08 -31.01
C GLU A 221 -32.53 19.27 -29.90
N ARG A 222 -32.37 19.71 -28.65
CA ARG A 222 -32.98 19.05 -27.48
C ARG A 222 -34.50 18.98 -27.60
N LEU A 223 -35.16 20.04 -28.07
CA LEU A 223 -36.61 20.02 -28.32
C LEU A 223 -37.02 18.98 -29.35
N GLN A 224 -36.22 18.79 -30.42
CA GLN A 224 -36.47 17.76 -31.42
C GLN A 224 -36.30 16.36 -30.81
N VAL A 225 -35.25 16.14 -30.03
CA VAL A 225 -35.01 14.87 -29.32
C VAL A 225 -36.15 14.54 -28.36
N ILE A 226 -36.61 15.51 -27.54
CA ILE A 226 -37.73 15.31 -26.61
C ILE A 226 -39.03 14.94 -27.36
N ARG A 227 -39.34 15.59 -28.49
CA ARG A 227 -40.50 15.25 -29.30
C ARG A 227 -40.41 13.85 -29.90
N ARG A 228 -39.20 13.42 -30.28
CA ARG A 228 -38.96 12.07 -30.76
C ARG A 228 -39.13 11.04 -29.63
N ILE A 229 -38.66 11.32 -28.41
CA ILE A 229 -38.88 10.49 -27.22
C ILE A 229 -40.38 10.35 -26.95
N ASP A 230 -41.12 11.45 -26.97
CA ASP A 230 -42.57 11.46 -26.74
C ASP A 230 -43.32 10.56 -27.72
N LYS A 231 -42.90 10.54 -28.98
CA LYS A 231 -43.52 9.76 -30.05
C LYS A 231 -43.13 8.28 -30.03
N GLU A 232 -41.87 7.97 -29.75
CA GLU A 232 -41.27 6.65 -29.98
C GLU A 232 -41.01 5.86 -28.68
N TYR A 233 -40.90 6.53 -27.52
CA TYR A 233 -40.48 5.91 -26.25
C TYR A 233 -41.69 5.65 -25.34
N THR A 234 -42.25 4.46 -25.43
CA THR A 234 -43.48 4.09 -24.69
C THR A 234 -43.34 3.92 -23.20
N THR A 235 -42.09 3.89 -22.67
CA THR A 235 -41.76 3.65 -21.26
C THR A 235 -41.35 4.92 -20.52
N ALA A 236 -41.48 6.10 -21.13
CA ALA A 236 -41.17 7.34 -20.43
C ALA A 236 -42.13 7.55 -19.24
N PRO A 237 -41.64 8.00 -18.06
CA PRO A 237 -42.52 8.31 -16.93
C PRO A 237 -43.58 9.34 -17.31
N VAL A 238 -44.78 9.20 -16.78
CA VAL A 238 -45.86 10.15 -16.99
C VAL A 238 -45.45 11.55 -16.59
N GLY A 239 -45.62 12.53 -17.48
CA GLY A 239 -45.23 13.93 -17.25
C GLY A 239 -43.75 14.23 -17.48
N TRP A 240 -42.93 13.24 -17.76
CA TRP A 240 -41.49 13.47 -18.01
C TRP A 240 -41.24 14.40 -19.19
N THR A 241 -41.87 14.12 -20.33
CA THR A 241 -41.74 14.93 -21.57
C THR A 241 -42.15 16.38 -21.32
N ASP A 242 -43.28 16.59 -20.69
CA ASP A 242 -43.81 17.93 -20.36
C ASP A 242 -42.82 18.73 -19.48
N GLN A 243 -42.26 18.08 -18.46
CA GLN A 243 -41.24 18.67 -17.57
C GLN A 243 -39.95 19.03 -18.31
N GLN A 244 -39.47 18.16 -19.23
CA GLN A 244 -38.28 18.44 -20.02
C GLN A 244 -38.50 19.57 -21.02
N LEU A 245 -39.69 19.67 -21.64
CA LEU A 245 -40.07 20.76 -22.50
C LEU A 245 -40.12 22.09 -21.72
N ALA A 246 -40.78 22.13 -20.56
CA ALA A 246 -40.82 23.32 -19.70
C ALA A 246 -39.42 23.83 -19.40
N TYR A 247 -38.55 22.96 -18.88
CA TYR A 247 -37.17 23.33 -18.57
C TYR A 247 -36.41 23.84 -19.80
N THR A 248 -36.57 23.23 -20.99
CA THR A 248 -35.86 23.63 -22.19
C THR A 248 -36.33 25.01 -22.66
N TYR A 249 -37.66 25.27 -22.63
CA TYR A 249 -38.23 26.55 -23.03
C TYR A 249 -37.80 27.72 -22.12
N THR A 250 -37.61 27.49 -20.81
CA THR A 250 -37.13 28.56 -19.90
C THR A 250 -35.74 29.03 -20.27
N VAL A 251 -34.79 28.09 -20.47
CA VAL A 251 -33.41 28.42 -20.84
C VAL A 251 -33.37 29.03 -22.26
N LEU A 252 -34.17 28.51 -23.18
CA LEU A 252 -34.25 29.01 -24.56
C LEU A 252 -34.79 30.44 -24.62
N ALA A 253 -35.92 30.73 -23.93
CA ALA A 253 -36.47 32.09 -23.84
C ALA A 253 -35.46 33.10 -23.30
N TYR A 254 -34.73 32.73 -22.27
CA TYR A 254 -33.69 33.57 -21.69
C TYR A 254 -32.53 33.80 -22.68
N SER A 255 -31.97 32.72 -23.26
CA SER A 255 -30.87 32.81 -24.23
C SER A 255 -31.22 33.59 -25.50
N GLN A 256 -32.42 33.40 -26.05
CA GLN A 256 -32.91 34.14 -27.19
C GLN A 256 -33.08 35.64 -26.87
N HIS A 257 -33.60 35.97 -25.68
CA HIS A 257 -33.70 37.37 -25.25
C HIS A 257 -32.32 38.03 -25.19
N MET A 258 -31.32 37.37 -24.59
CA MET A 258 -29.94 37.87 -24.43
C MET A 258 -29.23 38.07 -25.77
N THR A 259 -29.57 37.26 -26.80
CA THR A 259 -29.03 37.42 -28.17
C THR A 259 -29.80 38.44 -29.02
N GLY A 260 -30.86 39.06 -28.46
CA GLY A 260 -31.67 40.06 -29.18
C GLY A 260 -32.85 39.47 -29.98
N ASP A 261 -33.03 38.15 -30.04
CA ASP A 261 -34.21 37.52 -30.67
C ASP A 261 -35.43 37.59 -29.73
N LYS A 262 -35.99 38.81 -29.61
CA LYS A 262 -37.13 39.07 -28.75
C LYS A 262 -38.40 38.32 -29.16
N GLU A 263 -38.55 38.03 -30.44
CA GLU A 263 -39.71 37.33 -30.97
C GLU A 263 -39.60 35.79 -30.68
N GLY A 264 -38.42 35.21 -30.89
CA GLY A 264 -38.13 33.84 -30.49
C GLY A 264 -38.32 33.66 -28.98
N ALA A 265 -37.79 34.55 -28.16
CA ALA A 265 -37.94 34.53 -26.71
C ALA A 265 -39.42 34.54 -26.28
N ARG A 266 -40.27 35.40 -26.89
CA ARG A 266 -41.73 35.39 -26.63
C ARG A 266 -42.40 34.07 -27.00
N ARG A 267 -42.04 33.51 -28.17
CA ARG A 267 -42.58 32.17 -28.59
C ARG A 267 -42.17 31.07 -27.60
N SER A 268 -40.92 31.06 -27.19
CA SER A 268 -40.43 30.07 -26.21
C SER A 268 -41.10 30.21 -24.84
N ALA A 269 -41.28 31.44 -24.34
CA ALA A 269 -42.00 31.67 -23.09
C ALA A 269 -43.47 31.28 -23.19
N ALA A 270 -44.16 31.59 -24.33
CA ALA A 270 -45.52 31.15 -24.54
C ALA A 270 -45.63 29.60 -24.66
N ALA A 271 -44.62 28.92 -25.20
CA ALA A 271 -44.57 27.47 -25.23
C ALA A 271 -44.38 26.87 -23.83
N PHE A 272 -43.54 27.48 -22.98
CA PHE A 272 -43.44 27.12 -21.58
C PHE A 272 -44.77 27.20 -20.85
N GLU A 273 -45.52 28.30 -20.99
CA GLU A 273 -46.78 28.52 -20.31
C GLU A 273 -47.88 27.48 -20.71
N ARG A 274 -47.74 26.81 -21.84
CA ARG A 274 -48.62 25.74 -22.29
C ARG A 274 -48.33 24.39 -21.66
N THR A 275 -47.17 24.22 -20.98
CA THR A 275 -46.82 22.97 -20.31
C THR A 275 -47.58 22.85 -18.98
N GLN A 276 -47.91 21.61 -18.58
CA GLN A 276 -48.47 21.34 -17.25
C GLN A 276 -47.45 21.67 -16.15
N ALA A 277 -46.18 21.40 -16.41
CA ALA A 277 -45.08 21.69 -15.49
C ALA A 277 -44.96 23.19 -15.17
N ALA A 278 -45.33 24.10 -16.08
CA ALA A 278 -45.38 25.55 -15.85
C ALA A 278 -46.36 25.93 -14.72
N GLN A 279 -47.30 25.06 -14.37
CA GLN A 279 -48.21 25.29 -13.25
C GLN A 279 -47.56 24.92 -11.89
N HIS A 280 -46.45 24.22 -11.92
CA HIS A 280 -45.72 23.84 -10.69
C HIS A 280 -44.84 24.99 -10.21
N PRO A 281 -44.86 25.34 -8.91
CA PRO A 281 -44.09 26.45 -8.36
C PRO A 281 -42.62 26.41 -8.71
N ASP A 282 -41.95 25.26 -8.56
CA ASP A 282 -40.52 25.11 -8.81
C ASP A 282 -40.12 25.46 -10.26
N GLN A 283 -41.00 25.22 -11.23
CA GLN A 283 -40.75 25.52 -12.65
C GLN A 283 -41.00 27.01 -12.96
N GLN A 284 -41.91 27.65 -12.24
CA GLN A 284 -42.22 29.08 -12.43
C GLN A 284 -41.04 29.97 -12.02
N SER A 285 -40.24 29.58 -11.04
CA SER A 285 -39.06 30.34 -10.69
C SER A 285 -38.03 30.42 -11.83
N ASP A 286 -37.90 29.40 -12.64
CA ASP A 286 -36.92 29.33 -13.71
C ASP A 286 -37.18 30.32 -14.85
N ILE A 287 -38.46 30.58 -15.20
CA ILE A 287 -38.85 31.53 -16.29
C ILE A 287 -38.78 33.00 -15.82
N MET A 288 -38.75 33.26 -14.53
CA MET A 288 -38.70 34.66 -14.01
C MET A 288 -37.51 35.46 -14.52
N ASN A 289 -36.37 34.81 -14.75
CA ASN A 289 -35.19 35.43 -15.35
C ASN A 289 -35.55 36.15 -16.70
N TYR A 290 -36.27 35.44 -17.57
CA TYR A 290 -36.72 36.01 -18.83
C TYR A 290 -37.70 37.17 -18.61
N TYR A 291 -38.70 36.96 -17.75
CA TYR A 291 -39.70 38.02 -17.53
C TYR A 291 -39.11 39.28 -16.88
N ALA A 292 -38.11 39.12 -15.97
CA ALA A 292 -37.40 40.23 -15.38
C ALA A 292 -36.68 41.07 -16.45
N LEU A 293 -35.94 40.44 -17.36
CA LEU A 293 -35.21 41.11 -18.41
C LEU A 293 -36.11 41.70 -19.50
N SER A 294 -37.19 41.01 -19.81
CA SER A 294 -38.14 41.47 -20.84
C SER A 294 -39.07 42.60 -20.39
N GLY A 295 -39.00 42.99 -19.10
CA GLY A 295 -39.84 44.05 -18.53
C GLY A 295 -41.30 43.67 -18.32
N ASN A 296 -41.64 42.36 -18.32
CA ASN A 296 -42.99 41.90 -18.07
C ASN A 296 -43.33 41.83 -16.58
N ALA A 297 -43.49 43.02 -16.01
CA ALA A 297 -43.72 43.19 -14.58
C ALA A 297 -45.03 42.57 -14.07
N GLU A 298 -46.07 42.56 -14.90
CA GLU A 298 -47.35 41.93 -14.53
C GLU A 298 -47.14 40.43 -14.27
N ARG A 299 -46.42 39.77 -15.16
CA ARG A 299 -46.17 38.32 -15.05
C ARG A 299 -45.27 38.01 -13.86
N ILE A 300 -44.26 38.82 -13.61
CA ILE A 300 -43.41 38.69 -12.41
C ILE A 300 -44.25 38.81 -11.16
N GLN A 301 -45.10 39.83 -11.08
CA GLN A 301 -45.96 40.02 -9.92
C GLN A 301 -46.91 38.85 -9.69
N GLN A 302 -47.51 38.29 -10.76
CA GLN A 302 -48.35 37.11 -10.65
C GLN A 302 -47.58 35.90 -10.12
N ILE A 303 -46.37 35.63 -10.64
CA ILE A 303 -45.51 34.54 -10.21
C ILE A 303 -45.10 34.73 -8.77
N TYR A 304 -44.66 35.95 -8.39
CA TYR A 304 -44.27 36.28 -7.04
C TYR A 304 -45.40 36.06 -6.02
N ASN A 305 -46.59 36.57 -6.34
CA ASN A 305 -47.77 36.42 -5.48
C ASN A 305 -48.18 34.93 -5.27
N ARG A 306 -47.83 34.06 -6.18
CA ARG A 306 -48.09 32.63 -6.08
C ARG A 306 -46.97 31.89 -5.32
N LEU A 307 -45.70 32.23 -5.58
CA LEU A 307 -44.54 31.55 -5.02
C LEU A 307 -44.20 31.96 -3.60
N GLU A 308 -44.41 33.23 -3.24
CA GLU A 308 -44.05 33.76 -1.94
C GLU A 308 -44.83 33.01 -0.81
N PRO A 309 -46.16 32.83 -0.88
CA PRO A 309 -46.92 32.00 0.08
C PRO A 309 -46.44 30.55 0.08
N TYR A 310 -46.13 29.95 -1.06
CA TYR A 310 -45.66 28.59 -1.17
C TYR A 310 -44.34 28.35 -0.42
N TYR A 311 -43.37 29.29 -0.52
CA TYR A 311 -42.13 29.19 0.25
C TYR A 311 -42.34 29.41 1.75
N ARG A 312 -43.29 30.26 2.14
CA ARG A 312 -43.63 30.50 3.54
C ARG A 312 -44.31 29.26 4.16
N GLU A 313 -45.23 28.66 3.47
CA GLU A 313 -45.91 27.46 3.92
C GLU A 313 -44.96 26.29 4.10
N LYS A 314 -43.96 26.18 3.26
CA LYS A 314 -42.89 25.17 3.36
C LYS A 314 -41.78 25.51 4.35
N GLU A 315 -41.88 26.62 5.05
CA GLU A 315 -40.80 27.15 5.91
C GLU A 315 -39.44 27.29 5.20
N ASP A 316 -39.43 27.41 3.87
CA ASP A 316 -38.24 27.45 3.03
C ASP A 316 -37.90 28.90 2.60
N THR A 317 -38.01 29.84 3.54
CA THR A 317 -37.73 31.27 3.29
C THR A 317 -36.25 31.64 3.46
N ILE A 318 -35.39 30.65 3.81
CA ILE A 318 -33.93 30.81 3.88
C ILE A 318 -33.29 29.76 2.92
N SER A 319 -33.54 29.95 1.62
CA SER A 319 -33.00 29.08 0.58
C SER A 319 -32.52 29.90 -0.63
N ARG A 320 -31.61 29.33 -1.42
CA ARG A 320 -31.16 29.95 -2.68
C ARG A 320 -32.31 30.16 -3.65
N SER A 321 -33.30 29.29 -3.66
CA SER A 321 -34.51 29.39 -4.50
C SER A 321 -35.36 30.59 -4.10
N TYR A 322 -35.58 30.80 -2.79
CA TYR A 322 -36.33 31.97 -2.32
C TYR A 322 -35.54 33.25 -2.49
N ALA A 323 -34.23 33.27 -2.25
CA ALA A 323 -33.37 34.41 -2.53
C ALA A 323 -33.44 34.80 -4.03
N SER A 324 -33.36 33.79 -4.93
CA SER A 324 -33.51 34.04 -6.40
C SER A 324 -34.87 34.63 -6.75
N LEU A 325 -35.95 34.14 -6.14
CA LEU A 325 -37.28 34.68 -6.32
C LEU A 325 -37.33 36.20 -5.96
N LEU A 326 -36.79 36.55 -4.80
CA LEU A 326 -36.76 37.95 -4.35
C LEU A 326 -35.91 38.84 -5.27
N TYR A 327 -34.74 38.35 -5.70
CA TYR A 327 -33.89 39.08 -6.63
C TYR A 327 -34.60 39.39 -7.94
N MET A 328 -35.20 38.35 -8.57
CA MET A 328 -35.91 38.49 -9.85
C MET A 328 -37.14 39.42 -9.71
N TYR A 329 -37.85 39.31 -8.58
CA TYR A 329 -38.99 40.20 -8.33
C TYR A 329 -38.53 41.65 -8.14
N ALA A 330 -37.44 41.89 -7.42
CA ALA A 330 -36.87 43.23 -7.26
C ALA A 330 -36.45 43.85 -8.60
N MET A 331 -35.77 43.08 -9.45
CA MET A 331 -35.40 43.48 -10.82
C MET A 331 -36.62 43.85 -11.66
N GLY A 332 -37.67 43.06 -11.58
CA GLY A 332 -38.93 43.35 -12.28
C GLY A 332 -39.60 44.61 -11.80
N LEU A 333 -39.62 44.90 -10.51
CA LEU A 333 -40.15 46.10 -9.91
C LEU A 333 -39.37 47.35 -10.34
N ASP A 334 -38.05 47.24 -10.45
CA ASP A 334 -37.18 48.33 -10.88
C ASP A 334 -37.49 48.74 -12.33
N ASN A 335 -37.67 47.78 -13.22
CA ASN A 335 -38.04 47.98 -14.63
C ASN A 335 -39.36 48.72 -14.84
N ILE A 336 -40.25 48.77 -13.86
CA ILE A 336 -41.53 49.49 -13.92
C ILE A 336 -41.54 50.73 -12.99
N SER A 337 -40.37 51.22 -12.60
CA SER A 337 -40.20 52.40 -11.77
C SER A 337 -40.86 52.34 -10.38
N ARG A 338 -41.07 51.14 -9.81
CA ARG A 338 -41.49 50.92 -8.42
C ARG A 338 -40.27 50.83 -7.48
N GLY A 339 -39.36 51.80 -7.57
CA GLY A 339 -38.03 51.74 -6.94
C GLY A 339 -38.05 51.54 -5.43
N HIS A 340 -39.05 52.08 -4.69
CA HIS A 340 -39.12 51.84 -3.26
C HIS A 340 -39.41 50.38 -2.87
N GLU A 341 -40.26 49.74 -3.60
CA GLU A 341 -40.59 48.32 -3.40
C GLU A 341 -39.45 47.42 -3.90
N ALA A 342 -38.83 47.78 -5.01
CA ALA A 342 -37.64 47.13 -5.51
C ALA A 342 -36.53 47.12 -4.46
N TYR A 343 -36.26 48.30 -3.86
CA TYR A 343 -35.27 48.44 -2.78
C TYR A 343 -35.59 47.56 -1.58
N LYS A 344 -36.83 47.56 -1.06
CA LYS A 344 -37.22 46.72 0.07
C LYS A 344 -37.03 45.25 -0.23
N THR A 345 -37.38 44.81 -1.43
CA THR A 345 -37.25 43.41 -1.84
C THR A 345 -35.79 43.03 -2.02
N MET A 346 -35.00 43.91 -2.61
CA MET A 346 -33.56 43.72 -2.77
C MET A 346 -32.85 43.66 -1.40
N TYR A 347 -33.25 44.49 -0.46
CA TYR A 347 -32.72 44.42 0.90
C TYR A 347 -33.01 43.06 1.57
N ARG A 348 -34.25 42.53 1.43
CA ARG A 348 -34.57 41.18 1.91
C ARG A 348 -33.71 40.12 1.24
N TYR A 349 -33.52 40.23 -0.07
CA TYR A 349 -32.59 39.34 -0.79
C TYR A 349 -31.19 39.38 -0.18
N PHE A 350 -30.60 40.56 0.02
CA PHE A 350 -29.26 40.70 0.58
C PHE A 350 -29.14 40.07 1.97
N VAL A 351 -30.09 40.29 2.85
CA VAL A 351 -30.09 39.69 4.21
C VAL A 351 -30.11 38.15 4.15
N ILE A 352 -30.95 37.59 3.29
CA ILE A 352 -31.03 36.16 3.14
C ILE A 352 -29.78 35.60 2.45
N ASN A 353 -29.33 36.25 1.40
CA ASN A 353 -28.13 35.85 0.66
C ASN A 353 -26.87 35.89 1.54
N ASP A 354 -26.72 36.92 2.37
CA ASP A 354 -25.63 37.01 3.34
C ASP A 354 -25.68 35.88 4.35
N SER A 355 -26.88 35.60 4.93
CA SER A 355 -27.08 34.50 5.86
C SER A 355 -26.74 33.12 5.23
N LEU A 356 -27.10 32.91 3.97
CA LEU A 356 -26.79 31.71 3.22
C LEU A 356 -25.28 31.57 2.97
N THR A 357 -24.64 32.67 2.57
CA THR A 357 -23.21 32.74 2.33
C THR A 357 -22.40 32.47 3.61
N GLN A 358 -22.81 33.07 4.73
CA GLN A 358 -22.18 32.82 6.02
C GLN A 358 -22.32 31.36 6.45
N ARG A 359 -23.49 30.72 6.26
CA ARG A 359 -23.69 29.28 6.52
C ARG A 359 -22.81 28.40 5.63
N GLU A 360 -22.72 28.74 4.35
CA GLU A 360 -21.84 28.02 3.41
C GLU A 360 -20.37 28.11 3.86
N HIS A 361 -19.89 29.30 4.22
CA HIS A 361 -18.54 29.48 4.76
C HIS A 361 -18.31 28.75 6.09
N GLN A 362 -19.29 28.75 6.98
CA GLN A 362 -19.20 27.95 8.23
C GLN A 362 -19.08 26.46 7.95
N VAL A 363 -19.92 25.92 7.05
CA VAL A 363 -19.86 24.52 6.64
C VAL A 363 -18.51 24.20 5.99
N GLU A 364 -18.01 25.09 5.12
CA GLU A 364 -16.72 24.95 4.47
C GLU A 364 -15.58 24.96 5.51
N THR A 365 -15.61 25.92 6.44
CA THR A 365 -14.61 25.99 7.53
C THR A 365 -14.61 24.73 8.41
N LEU A 366 -15.79 24.21 8.75
CA LEU A 366 -15.91 22.97 9.51
C LEU A 366 -15.37 21.78 8.72
N LYS A 367 -15.63 21.73 7.41
CA LYS A 367 -15.08 20.72 6.51
C LYS A 367 -13.54 20.78 6.48
N TYR A 368 -12.96 21.97 6.31
CA TYR A 368 -11.50 22.15 6.38
C TYR A 368 -10.93 21.72 7.73
N ALA A 369 -11.57 22.10 8.83
CA ALA A 369 -11.13 21.68 10.16
C ALA A 369 -11.18 20.15 10.36
N GLN A 370 -12.20 19.49 9.80
CA GLN A 370 -12.31 18.04 9.83
C GLN A 370 -11.27 17.36 8.94
N GLN A 371 -11.01 17.89 7.75
CA GLN A 371 -9.97 17.41 6.85
C GLN A 371 -8.57 17.54 7.46
N MET A 372 -8.27 18.70 8.07
CA MET A 372 -7.00 18.90 8.80
C MET A 372 -6.82 17.86 9.91
N LYS A 373 -7.87 17.59 10.70
CA LYS A 373 -7.83 16.53 11.72
C LYS A 373 -7.59 15.14 11.14
N THR A 374 -8.17 14.86 9.99
CA THR A 374 -8.00 13.55 9.32
C THR A 374 -6.57 13.42 8.80
N GLN A 375 -6.05 14.46 8.14
CA GLN A 375 -4.66 14.50 7.67
C GLN A 375 -3.65 14.39 8.81
N GLU A 376 -3.91 15.07 9.93
CA GLU A 376 -3.06 14.96 11.13
C GLU A 376 -3.04 13.54 11.69
N LYS A 377 -4.20 12.87 11.76
CA LYS A 377 -4.28 11.46 12.16
C LYS A 377 -3.56 10.53 11.19
N GLU A 378 -3.71 10.74 9.88
CA GLU A 378 -3.01 9.96 8.87
C GLU A 378 -1.48 10.14 8.97
N LEU A 379 -1.03 11.38 9.23
CA LEU A 379 0.39 11.65 9.44
C LEU A 379 0.94 10.95 10.69
N GLN A 380 0.17 10.98 11.79
CA GLN A 380 0.51 10.27 13.02
C GLN A 380 0.58 8.75 12.81
N LEU A 381 -0.39 8.16 12.09
CA LEU A 381 -0.39 6.75 11.75
C LEU A 381 0.83 6.37 10.90
N LYS A 382 1.17 7.17 9.89
CA LYS A 382 2.36 6.94 9.07
C LYS A 382 3.65 7.03 9.87
N ASP A 383 3.74 7.96 10.84
CA ASP A 383 4.89 8.09 11.73
C ASP A 383 5.02 6.85 12.65
N GLU A 384 3.91 6.35 13.19
CA GLU A 384 3.88 5.11 13.98
C GLU A 384 4.24 3.88 13.14
N GLU A 385 3.74 3.77 11.91
CA GLU A 385 4.11 2.70 10.98
C GLU A 385 5.59 2.75 10.60
N ALA A 386 6.13 3.95 10.37
CA ALA A 386 7.55 4.14 10.09
C ALA A 386 8.41 3.70 11.28
N LYS A 387 8.06 4.10 12.52
CA LYS A 387 8.73 3.66 13.75
C LYS A 387 8.67 2.14 13.91
N THR A 388 7.50 1.55 13.70
CA THR A 388 7.31 0.09 13.77
C THR A 388 8.18 -0.63 12.75
N THR A 389 8.29 -0.09 11.54
CA THR A 389 9.14 -0.64 10.49
C THR A 389 10.62 -0.57 10.86
N VAL A 390 11.08 0.55 11.43
CA VAL A 390 12.45 0.71 11.93
C VAL A 390 12.74 -0.32 13.04
N TYR A 391 11.83 -0.49 14.01
CA TYR A 391 12.01 -1.50 15.08
C TYR A 391 12.07 -2.92 14.52
N ARG A 392 11.28 -3.27 13.52
CA ARG A 392 11.34 -4.58 12.84
C ARG A 392 12.70 -4.80 12.17
N ILE A 393 13.22 -3.80 11.47
CA ILE A 393 14.54 -3.87 10.83
C ILE A 393 15.65 -4.04 11.87
N LEU A 394 15.61 -3.27 12.97
CA LEU A 394 16.57 -3.40 14.06
C LEU A 394 16.51 -4.78 14.73
N ALA A 395 15.32 -5.31 14.97
CA ALA A 395 15.15 -6.65 15.52
C ALA A 395 15.73 -7.73 14.61
N LEU A 396 15.48 -7.66 13.31
CA LEU A 396 16.08 -8.57 12.32
C LEU A 396 17.61 -8.46 12.28
N ALA A 397 18.15 -7.24 12.34
CA ALA A 397 19.60 -7.03 12.38
C ALA A 397 20.22 -7.66 13.62
N LEU A 398 19.59 -7.51 14.78
CA LEU A 398 20.04 -8.16 16.02
C LEU A 398 20.03 -9.68 15.92
N VAL A 399 18.99 -10.28 15.33
CA VAL A 399 18.93 -11.73 15.10
C VAL A 399 20.07 -12.19 14.21
N VAL A 400 20.37 -11.47 13.12
CA VAL A 400 21.48 -11.80 12.22
C VAL A 400 22.82 -11.71 12.94
N ILE A 401 23.06 -10.65 13.74
CA ILE A 401 24.28 -10.51 14.55
C ILE A 401 24.43 -11.69 15.52
N LEU A 402 23.35 -12.06 16.18
CA LEU A 402 23.34 -13.17 17.12
C LEU A 402 23.68 -14.50 16.45
N LEU A 403 23.14 -14.76 15.26
CA LEU A 403 23.47 -15.93 14.44
C LEU A 403 24.95 -15.94 14.03
N VAL A 404 25.51 -14.79 13.65
CA VAL A 404 26.94 -14.67 13.32
C VAL A 404 27.80 -15.00 14.54
N ILE A 405 27.44 -14.48 15.71
CA ILE A 405 28.17 -14.78 16.97
C ILE A 405 28.10 -16.26 17.30
N ILE A 406 26.92 -16.86 17.23
CA ILE A 406 26.73 -18.30 17.51
C ILE A 406 27.56 -19.14 16.54
N THR A 407 27.56 -18.83 15.25
CA THR A 407 28.35 -19.58 14.26
C THR A 407 29.85 -19.41 14.47
N ALA A 408 30.30 -18.21 14.88
CA ALA A 408 31.70 -17.97 15.21
C ALA A 408 32.14 -18.76 16.43
N LEU A 409 31.34 -18.76 17.50
CA LEU A 409 31.60 -19.53 18.73
C LEU A 409 31.62 -21.04 18.43
N TRP A 410 30.69 -21.52 17.63
CA TRP A 410 30.63 -22.93 17.21
C TRP A 410 31.87 -23.34 16.41
N ARG A 411 32.32 -22.50 15.46
CA ARG A 411 33.57 -22.74 14.71
C ARG A 411 34.78 -22.77 15.64
N LEU A 412 34.85 -21.85 16.61
CA LEU A 412 35.94 -21.80 17.60
C LEU A 412 35.95 -23.07 18.44
N ALA A 413 34.79 -23.54 18.92
CA ALA A 413 34.68 -24.77 19.69
C ALA A 413 35.12 -26.00 18.89
N ILE A 414 34.76 -26.10 17.60
CA ILE A 414 35.22 -27.17 16.72
C ILE A 414 36.74 -27.10 16.53
N ALA A 415 37.30 -25.90 16.28
CA ALA A 415 38.74 -25.73 16.11
C ALA A 415 39.49 -26.14 17.36
N HIS A 416 39.00 -25.75 18.53
CA HIS A 416 39.60 -26.15 19.81
C HIS A 416 39.56 -27.68 20.02
N ARG A 417 38.46 -28.35 19.76
CA ARG A 417 38.36 -29.82 19.82
C ARG A 417 39.32 -30.51 18.87
N ARG A 418 39.54 -29.99 17.67
CA ARG A 418 40.50 -30.56 16.70
C ARG A 418 41.94 -30.47 17.21
N VAL A 419 42.30 -29.37 17.90
CA VAL A 419 43.65 -29.22 18.50
C VAL A 419 43.83 -30.24 19.61
N LEU A 420 42.86 -30.41 20.48
CA LEU A 420 42.92 -31.42 21.55
C LEU A 420 43.13 -32.82 21.03
N ILE A 421 42.36 -33.21 19.97
CA ILE A 421 42.48 -34.56 19.35
C ILE A 421 43.90 -34.74 18.76
N LYS A 422 44.40 -33.73 18.04
CA LYS A 422 45.75 -33.80 17.47
C LYS A 422 46.84 -33.87 18.53
N ASN A 423 46.69 -33.14 19.64
CA ASN A 423 47.67 -33.22 20.74
C ASN A 423 47.66 -34.61 21.40
N ARG A 424 46.53 -35.25 21.50
CA ARG A 424 46.44 -36.62 22.02
C ARG A 424 47.08 -37.62 21.06
N GLU A 425 46.82 -37.54 19.78
CA GLU A 425 47.46 -38.39 18.78
C GLU A 425 49.00 -38.25 18.81
N LEU A 426 49.49 -37.01 18.92
CA LEU A 426 50.91 -36.73 19.09
C LEU A 426 51.48 -37.33 20.38
N TYR A 427 50.73 -37.25 21.48
CA TYR A 427 51.16 -37.85 22.76
C TYR A 427 51.31 -39.37 22.60
N GLU A 428 50.37 -40.05 21.99
CA GLU A 428 50.42 -41.51 21.76
C GLU A 428 51.63 -41.92 20.87
N ILE A 429 51.90 -41.15 19.80
CA ILE A 429 53.07 -41.41 18.93
C ILE A 429 54.37 -41.27 19.71
N ILE A 430 54.49 -40.28 20.57
CA ILE A 430 55.69 -40.03 21.37
C ILE A 430 55.91 -41.16 22.38
N GLN A 431 54.83 -41.65 23.00
CA GLN A 431 54.96 -42.82 23.91
C GLN A 431 55.52 -44.05 23.17
N LEU A 432 55.07 -44.30 21.94
CA LEU A 432 55.59 -45.39 21.09
C LEU A 432 57.08 -45.18 20.71
N GLU A 433 57.51 -43.94 20.47
CA GLU A 433 58.92 -43.62 20.21
C GLU A 433 59.77 -43.85 21.44
N GLN A 434 59.33 -43.48 22.66
CA GLN A 434 60.03 -43.76 23.91
C GLN A 434 60.15 -45.28 24.15
N GLU A 435 59.10 -46.07 23.93
CA GLU A 435 59.14 -47.53 24.05
C GLU A 435 60.18 -48.14 23.08
N ARG A 436 60.32 -47.57 21.87
CA ARG A 436 61.35 -48.00 20.93
C ARG A 436 62.77 -47.68 21.40
N GLU A 437 62.99 -46.46 21.93
CA GLU A 437 64.29 -46.11 22.53
C GLU A 437 64.65 -47.04 23.66
N GLU A 438 63.72 -47.37 24.57
CA GLU A 438 63.93 -48.32 25.68
C GLU A 438 64.23 -49.72 25.16
N SER A 439 63.44 -50.21 24.15
CA SER A 439 63.65 -51.52 23.54
C SER A 439 65.02 -51.63 22.84
N ASN A 440 65.52 -50.54 22.23
CA ASN A 440 66.86 -50.54 21.67
C ASN A 440 67.98 -50.66 22.76
N ILE A 441 67.80 -49.96 23.88
CA ILE A 441 68.70 -50.08 25.04
C ILE A 441 68.67 -51.51 25.58
N GLU A 442 67.51 -52.09 25.73
CA GLU A 442 67.36 -53.50 26.20
C GLU A 442 67.99 -54.50 25.24
N ARG A 443 67.85 -54.27 23.94
CA ARG A 443 68.48 -55.10 22.90
C ARG A 443 70.03 -55.10 23.03
N ILE A 444 70.64 -53.92 23.21
CA ILE A 444 72.10 -53.78 23.45
C ILE A 444 72.50 -54.45 24.78
N ALA A 445 71.70 -54.24 25.81
CA ALA A 445 71.95 -54.86 27.17
C ALA A 445 71.82 -56.38 27.17
N GLY A 446 70.95 -56.97 26.31
CA GLY A 446 70.75 -58.41 26.17
C GLY A 446 71.85 -59.16 25.42
N GLN A 447 72.75 -58.45 24.75
CA GLN A 447 73.90 -59.08 24.09
C GLN A 447 74.93 -59.57 25.09
N PRO A 448 75.64 -60.70 24.83
CA PRO A 448 76.76 -61.13 25.63
C PRO A 448 77.89 -60.07 25.73
N GLU A 449 78.44 -59.87 26.88
CA GLU A 449 79.43 -58.81 27.16
C GLU A 449 80.65 -58.88 26.22
N LYS A 450 81.05 -60.10 25.80
CA LYS A 450 82.13 -60.33 24.86
C LYS A 450 81.84 -59.86 23.41
N GLU A 451 80.56 -59.77 23.02
CA GLU A 451 80.11 -59.38 21.67
C GLU A 451 79.85 -57.87 21.56
N ARG A 452 79.74 -57.14 22.68
CA ARG A 452 79.50 -55.70 22.70
C ARG A 452 80.71 -54.94 22.20
N THR A 453 80.47 -53.93 21.36
CA THR A 453 81.53 -52.99 20.97
C THR A 453 81.96 -52.13 22.17
N PRO A 454 83.16 -51.50 22.12
CA PRO A 454 83.59 -50.58 23.17
C PRO A 454 82.60 -49.42 23.42
N ASN A 455 81.97 -48.94 22.34
CA ASN A 455 80.98 -47.86 22.42
C ASN A 455 79.63 -48.35 23.04
N GLU A 456 79.19 -49.57 22.75
CA GLU A 456 78.02 -50.16 23.39
C GLU A 456 78.20 -50.38 24.85
N ARG A 457 79.39 -50.84 25.28
CA ARG A 457 79.73 -50.99 26.73
C ARG A 457 79.74 -49.63 27.41
N LEU A 458 80.35 -48.64 26.81
CA LEU A 458 80.37 -47.28 27.41
C LEU A 458 78.98 -46.66 27.43
N PHE A 459 78.18 -46.85 26.37
CA PHE A 459 76.78 -46.38 26.32
C PHE A 459 75.92 -47.01 27.43
N LEU A 460 75.98 -48.31 27.62
CA LEU A 460 75.25 -48.95 28.71
C LEU A 460 75.64 -48.44 30.08
N ARG A 461 76.97 -48.21 30.37
CA ARG A 461 77.45 -47.55 31.61
C ARG A 461 76.88 -46.11 31.71
N LEU A 462 76.85 -45.38 30.63
CA LEU A 462 76.29 -44.05 30.55
C LEU A 462 74.82 -44.07 30.91
N VAL A 463 74.02 -44.95 30.27
CA VAL A 463 72.57 -45.12 30.53
C VAL A 463 72.33 -45.53 31.97
N GLU A 464 73.15 -46.44 32.56
CA GLU A 464 73.04 -46.86 33.92
C GLU A 464 73.37 -45.69 34.91
N LEU A 465 74.37 -44.89 34.62
CA LEU A 465 74.68 -43.65 35.32
C LEU A 465 73.54 -42.67 35.34
N MET A 466 72.98 -42.43 34.15
CA MET A 466 71.85 -41.49 33.94
C MET A 466 70.60 -41.97 34.70
N LYS A 467 70.31 -43.27 34.68
CA LYS A 467 69.10 -43.84 35.35
C LYS A 467 69.27 -43.95 36.84
N LYS A 468 70.44 -44.38 37.36
CA LYS A 468 70.64 -44.60 38.81
C LYS A 468 71.01 -43.34 39.62
N GLN A 469 71.94 -42.51 39.10
CA GLN A 469 72.43 -41.33 39.81
C GLN A 469 71.73 -40.04 39.39
N GLN A 470 71.02 -40.06 38.28
CA GLN A 470 70.25 -38.92 37.74
C GLN A 470 71.07 -37.59 37.69
N PRO A 471 72.31 -37.60 37.19
CA PRO A 471 73.14 -36.43 37.21
C PRO A 471 72.58 -35.27 36.38
N TYR A 472 71.64 -35.55 35.42
CA TYR A 472 70.97 -34.59 34.57
C TYR A 472 70.12 -33.57 35.39
N ILE A 473 69.76 -33.84 36.62
CA ILE A 473 69.04 -32.93 37.49
C ILE A 473 69.90 -31.71 37.87
N ASP A 474 71.22 -31.91 37.92
CA ASP A 474 72.17 -30.79 38.09
C ASP A 474 72.21 -29.94 36.81
N ALA A 475 71.89 -28.65 36.95
CA ALA A 475 71.89 -27.71 35.85
C ALA A 475 73.31 -27.47 35.24
N GLU A 476 74.35 -27.68 36.04
CA GLU A 476 75.74 -27.49 35.59
C GLU A 476 76.31 -28.72 34.89
N LEU A 477 75.62 -29.85 34.86
CA LEU A 477 76.08 -31.03 34.16
C LEU A 477 76.37 -30.73 32.67
N ASN A 478 77.62 -31.01 32.31
CA ASN A 478 78.08 -30.87 30.91
C ASN A 478 78.83 -32.12 30.46
N ARG A 479 79.23 -32.13 29.17
CA ARG A 479 79.90 -33.30 28.56
C ARG A 479 81.19 -33.71 29.23
N ASP A 480 82.00 -32.74 29.72
CA ASP A 480 83.25 -32.98 30.34
C ASP A 480 83.08 -33.60 31.74
N THR A 481 82.14 -33.05 32.51
CA THR A 481 81.74 -33.61 33.82
C THR A 481 81.22 -35.03 33.66
N LEU A 482 80.36 -35.29 32.64
CA LEU A 482 79.84 -36.62 32.39
C LEU A 482 80.89 -37.63 31.97
N ALA A 483 81.87 -37.21 31.15
CA ALA A 483 83.03 -38.04 30.81
C ALA A 483 83.91 -38.39 32.01
N GLN A 484 84.14 -37.43 32.91
CA GLN A 484 84.87 -37.60 34.15
C GLN A 484 84.16 -38.63 35.05
N MET A 485 82.85 -38.56 35.21
CA MET A 485 82.07 -39.49 36.02
C MET A 485 82.13 -40.94 35.43
N LEU A 486 82.31 -41.09 34.14
CA LEU A 486 82.50 -42.37 33.47
C LEU A 486 83.98 -42.86 33.47
N GLY A 487 84.93 -42.01 33.93
CA GLY A 487 86.36 -42.30 33.89
C GLY A 487 86.95 -42.42 32.47
N THR A 488 86.48 -41.57 31.56
CA THR A 488 86.83 -41.61 30.15
C THR A 488 86.99 -40.19 29.58
N ASN A 489 87.21 -40.05 28.28
CA ASN A 489 87.32 -38.82 27.59
C ASN A 489 85.94 -38.48 26.89
N HIS A 490 85.63 -37.20 26.89
CA HIS A 490 84.35 -36.71 26.28
C HIS A 490 84.13 -37.18 24.80
N ARG A 491 85.22 -37.36 24.02
CA ARG A 491 85.16 -37.83 22.66
C ARG A 491 84.54 -39.24 22.56
N TYR A 492 84.99 -40.15 23.49
CA TYR A 492 84.40 -41.51 23.51
C TYR A 492 82.93 -41.50 23.94
N VAL A 493 82.58 -40.57 24.85
CA VAL A 493 81.18 -40.40 25.24
C VAL A 493 80.32 -39.92 24.04
N ASP A 494 80.82 -38.90 23.29
CA ASP A 494 80.14 -38.42 22.12
C ASP A 494 79.98 -39.53 21.05
N ASP A 495 81.07 -40.32 20.82
CA ASP A 495 81.01 -41.40 19.83
C ASP A 495 80.05 -42.52 20.25
N ALA A 496 80.04 -42.90 21.54
CA ALA A 496 79.10 -43.87 22.07
C ALA A 496 77.62 -43.44 21.99
N ILE A 497 77.34 -42.17 22.30
CA ILE A 497 76.00 -41.60 22.18
C ILE A 497 75.54 -41.60 20.70
N ARG A 498 76.43 -41.16 19.79
CA ARG A 498 76.06 -41.04 18.36
C ARG A 498 75.84 -42.41 17.71
N GLU A 499 76.54 -43.45 18.15
CA GLU A 499 76.42 -44.78 17.59
C GLU A 499 75.25 -45.56 18.18
N CYS A 500 74.94 -45.35 19.48
CA CYS A 500 73.97 -46.20 20.19
C CYS A 500 72.65 -45.51 20.51
N SER A 501 72.50 -44.20 20.24
CA SER A 501 71.27 -43.45 20.47
C SER A 501 70.93 -42.53 19.31
N ASP A 502 69.67 -42.00 19.31
CA ASP A 502 69.22 -41.01 18.34
C ASP A 502 69.73 -39.61 18.60
N SER A 503 70.55 -39.41 19.68
CA SER A 503 71.08 -38.14 20.07
C SER A 503 72.36 -37.80 19.26
N GLN A 504 72.42 -36.58 18.68
CA GLN A 504 73.52 -36.16 17.85
C GLN A 504 74.72 -35.61 18.68
N SER A 505 74.53 -35.30 19.94
CA SER A 505 75.54 -34.77 20.83
C SER A 505 75.26 -35.14 22.27
N THR A 506 76.31 -35.07 23.14
CA THR A 506 76.16 -35.28 24.58
C THR A 506 75.20 -34.29 25.24
N ASN A 507 75.16 -33.02 24.80
CA ASN A 507 74.23 -32.03 25.32
C ASN A 507 72.76 -32.38 24.92
N THR A 508 72.54 -32.84 23.71
CA THR A 508 71.21 -33.27 23.26
C THR A 508 70.77 -34.51 24.07
N PHE A 509 71.65 -35.43 24.35
CA PHE A 509 71.41 -36.62 25.17
C PHE A 509 71.10 -36.25 26.64
N ILE A 510 71.83 -35.32 27.25
CA ILE A 510 71.55 -34.84 28.63
C ILE A 510 70.15 -34.16 28.66
N ASN A 511 69.88 -33.32 27.64
CA ASN A 511 68.59 -32.62 27.56
C ASN A 511 67.40 -33.58 27.30
N SER A 512 67.59 -34.69 26.56
CA SER A 512 66.52 -35.68 26.43
C SER A 512 66.11 -36.27 27.79
N TYR A 513 67.07 -36.65 28.66
CA TYR A 513 66.81 -37.13 30.00
C TYR A 513 66.13 -36.06 30.89
N ARG A 514 66.56 -34.80 30.82
CA ARG A 514 65.93 -33.68 31.51
C ARG A 514 64.49 -33.50 31.10
N VAL A 515 64.23 -33.51 29.79
CA VAL A 515 62.90 -33.33 29.24
C VAL A 515 62.00 -34.55 29.57
N ASP A 516 62.52 -35.77 29.51
CA ASP A 516 61.80 -37.00 29.88
C ASP A 516 61.46 -37.04 31.37
N HIS A 517 62.38 -36.54 32.22
CA HIS A 517 62.11 -36.34 33.64
C HIS A 517 61.02 -35.32 33.86
N ALA A 518 61.08 -34.19 33.20
CA ALA A 518 60.04 -33.18 33.26
C ALA A 518 58.70 -33.74 32.76
N ALA A 519 58.67 -34.51 31.70
CA ALA A 519 57.44 -35.13 31.15
C ALA A 519 56.77 -36.05 32.18
N ARG A 520 57.57 -36.86 32.91
CA ARG A 520 57.03 -37.65 34.05
C ARG A 520 56.46 -36.78 35.16
N LEU A 521 57.17 -35.78 35.60
CA LEU A 521 56.68 -34.84 36.65
C LEU A 521 55.39 -34.14 36.19
N LEU A 522 55.27 -33.77 34.91
CA LEU A 522 54.06 -33.18 34.35
C LEU A 522 52.83 -34.10 34.40
N THR A 523 53.04 -35.44 34.32
CA THR A 523 51.96 -36.44 34.41
C THR A 523 51.65 -36.88 35.83
N GLU A 524 52.69 -36.91 36.71
CA GLU A 524 52.60 -37.45 38.08
C GLU A 524 52.25 -36.37 39.12
N THR A 525 52.54 -35.11 38.84
CA THR A 525 52.32 -34.02 39.78
C THR A 525 51.51 -32.86 39.20
N GLU A 526 50.93 -32.04 40.08
CA GLU A 526 50.27 -30.76 39.69
C GLU A 526 51.20 -29.54 39.88
N ASP A 527 52.49 -29.79 40.07
CA ASP A 527 53.44 -28.73 40.29
C ASP A 527 53.48 -27.69 39.18
N PRO A 528 53.75 -26.42 39.49
CA PRO A 528 53.91 -25.38 38.48
C PRO A 528 55.00 -25.77 37.45
N ILE A 529 54.73 -25.53 36.16
CA ILE A 529 55.66 -25.86 35.07
C ILE A 529 57.04 -25.24 35.28
N ALA A 530 57.13 -24.06 35.90
CA ALA A 530 58.39 -23.42 36.18
C ALA A 530 59.21 -24.23 37.21
N LEU A 531 58.57 -24.77 38.24
CA LEU A 531 59.20 -25.62 39.28
C LEU A 531 59.66 -26.96 38.65
N ILE A 532 58.85 -27.56 37.81
CA ILE A 532 59.22 -28.79 37.09
C ILE A 532 60.43 -28.58 36.17
N ALA A 533 60.53 -27.43 35.51
CA ALA A 533 61.73 -27.10 34.72
C ALA A 533 63.00 -27.07 35.59
N GLU A 534 62.92 -26.43 36.76
CA GLU A 534 64.03 -26.36 37.74
C GLU A 534 64.36 -27.74 38.27
N MET A 535 63.36 -28.50 38.70
CA MET A 535 63.56 -29.87 39.25
C MET A 535 64.12 -30.82 38.19
N SER A 536 63.99 -30.51 36.91
CA SER A 536 64.52 -31.30 35.80
C SER A 536 65.90 -30.82 35.31
N GLY A 537 66.57 -29.91 36.04
CA GLY A 537 67.91 -29.49 35.73
C GLY A 537 68.01 -28.41 34.64
N PHE A 538 66.91 -27.67 34.32
CA PHE A 538 66.99 -26.56 33.41
C PHE A 538 67.26 -25.24 34.13
N ALA A 539 68.31 -24.54 33.75
CA ALA A 539 68.74 -23.26 34.35
C ALA A 539 67.73 -22.11 33.98
N ASN A 540 66.99 -22.23 32.90
CA ASN A 540 65.97 -21.23 32.53
C ASN A 540 64.78 -21.85 31.79
N ARG A 541 63.64 -21.17 31.92
CA ARG A 541 62.35 -21.60 31.34
C ARG A 541 62.31 -21.57 29.81
N THR A 542 63.05 -20.68 29.19
CA THR A 542 63.05 -20.57 27.73
C THR A 542 63.68 -21.81 27.11
N THR A 543 64.89 -22.16 27.57
CA THR A 543 65.57 -23.39 27.12
C THR A 543 64.76 -24.64 27.40
N PHE A 544 64.13 -24.72 28.57
CA PHE A 544 63.20 -25.81 28.89
C PHE A 544 62.06 -25.92 27.85
N ASN A 545 61.36 -24.84 27.62
CA ASN A 545 60.22 -24.86 26.65
C ASN A 545 60.67 -25.21 25.24
N GLU A 546 61.83 -24.71 24.79
CA GLU A 546 62.41 -25.01 23.48
C GLU A 546 62.75 -26.49 23.34
N GLN A 547 63.48 -27.04 24.33
CA GLN A 547 63.87 -28.43 24.35
C GLN A 547 62.70 -29.37 24.47
N PHE A 548 61.73 -29.03 25.34
CA PHE A 548 60.51 -29.79 25.51
C PHE A 548 59.66 -29.82 24.23
N ARG A 549 59.49 -28.65 23.57
CA ARG A 549 58.78 -28.55 22.31
C ARG A 549 59.53 -29.27 21.17
N SER A 550 60.85 -29.22 21.19
CA SER A 550 61.64 -29.93 20.18
C SER A 550 61.41 -31.43 20.25
N ARG A 551 61.42 -32.01 21.47
CA ARG A 551 61.25 -33.45 21.71
C ARG A 551 59.79 -33.90 21.60
N TYR A 552 58.87 -33.23 22.29
CA TYR A 552 57.47 -33.62 22.37
C TYR A 552 56.55 -32.94 21.38
N LYS A 553 57.05 -32.05 20.54
CA LYS A 553 56.29 -31.31 19.51
C LYS A 553 55.11 -30.51 20.05
N MET A 554 54.99 -30.39 21.37
CA MET A 554 53.97 -29.64 22.08
C MET A 554 54.60 -28.92 23.30
N THR A 555 53.86 -27.95 23.83
CA THR A 555 54.29 -27.25 25.03
C THR A 555 54.12 -28.14 26.29
N PRO A 556 54.86 -27.89 27.38
CA PRO A 556 54.64 -28.62 28.65
C PRO A 556 53.19 -28.62 29.13
N SER A 557 52.49 -27.50 28.93
CA SER A 557 51.06 -27.38 29.30
C SER A 557 50.16 -28.27 28.43
N GLU A 558 50.38 -28.28 27.12
CA GLU A 558 49.65 -29.13 26.18
C GLU A 558 49.91 -30.61 26.43
N TYR A 559 51.18 -30.96 26.78
CA TYR A 559 51.55 -32.32 27.13
C TYR A 559 50.84 -32.81 28.41
N ARG A 560 50.83 -31.99 29.46
CA ARG A 560 50.08 -32.27 30.70
C ARG A 560 48.61 -32.48 30.43
N GLN A 561 48.02 -31.64 29.55
CA GLN A 561 46.61 -31.76 29.20
C GLN A 561 46.33 -33.02 28.37
N ALA A 562 47.17 -33.35 27.41
CA ALA A 562 47.03 -34.54 26.56
C ALA A 562 47.19 -35.83 27.36
N ALA A 563 48.11 -35.85 28.37
CA ALA A 563 48.30 -36.99 29.23
C ALA A 563 47.11 -37.27 30.21
N LYS A 564 46.33 -36.21 30.51
CA LYS A 564 45.14 -36.29 31.40
C LYS A 564 43.84 -36.57 30.61
N ALA A 565 43.82 -36.41 29.29
CA ALA A 565 42.65 -36.57 28.42
C ALA A 565 42.50 -38.05 27.99
#